data_1e44cc4bd0129b77a73821f11864a473
#
_entry.id   1e44cc4bd0129b77a73821f11864a473
#
_cell.length_a   1.000
_cell.length_b   1.000
_cell.length_c   1.000
_cell.angle_alpha   90.00
_cell.angle_beta   90.00
_cell.angle_gamma   90.00
#
_symmetry.space_group_name_H-M   'P 1'
#
loop_
_entity.id
_entity.type
_entity.pdbx_description
1 polymer ?
#
loop_
_entity_poly.entity_id
_entity_poly.type
_entity_poly.pdbx_seq_one_letter_code
_entity_poly.pdbx_strand_id
1 'polypeptide(L)'
;MDYTNTLADVTVGYMGGEGEQWLIVRNERGARLLELLGDEVRLQAPGSGGRRAGAVKGFLVDTERAAGGLPLRRMPQWLRPLVGWLMPKVGPRGLEFARARVEMKALESVVHLRREAPRKMKNMLPAHVWELVKPYGLAPRDGERR
;
A
#
# COMPACT_ATOMS: atom_id res chain seq x y z
N MET A 1 -8.94 -0.63 4.50
CA MET A 1 -8.65 0.66 5.15
C MET A 1 -9.35 0.64 6.48
N ASP A 2 -8.63 0.85 7.53
CA ASP A 2 -9.22 0.95 8.86
C ASP A 2 -9.74 2.38 9.05
N TYR A 3 -11.04 2.55 8.94
CA TYR A 3 -11.70 3.86 9.09
C TYR A 3 -11.64 4.40 10.53
N THR A 4 -11.37 3.55 11.51
CA THR A 4 -11.27 3.95 12.92
C THR A 4 -10.06 4.87 13.15
N ASN A 5 -9.02 4.74 12.35
CA ASN A 5 -7.83 5.58 12.42
C ASN A 5 -8.03 7.03 11.98
N THR A 6 -9.14 7.37 11.33
CA THR A 6 -9.42 8.75 10.91
C THR A 6 -9.72 9.69 12.08
N LEU A 7 -10.16 9.14 13.22
CA LEU A 7 -10.47 9.87 14.44
C LEU A 7 -9.29 9.94 15.44
N ALA A 8 -8.19 9.24 15.13
CA ALA A 8 -7.03 9.24 16.00
C ALA A 8 -6.17 10.50 15.81
N ASP A 9 -5.69 11.07 16.90
CA ASP A 9 -4.76 12.22 16.88
C ASP A 9 -3.38 11.78 16.37
N VAL A 10 -2.96 10.57 16.76
CA VAL A 10 -1.71 9.94 16.35
C VAL A 10 -1.98 8.49 15.96
N THR A 11 -1.35 8.04 14.89
CA THR A 11 -1.37 6.62 14.51
C THR A 11 0.03 6.06 14.55
N VAL A 12 0.21 4.98 15.28
CA VAL A 12 1.47 4.23 15.36
C VAL A 12 1.33 2.97 14.53
N GLY A 13 2.25 2.72 13.63
CA GLY A 13 2.24 1.56 12.77
C GLY A 13 3.57 0.82 12.75
N TYR A 14 3.50 -0.51 12.74
CA TYR A 14 4.67 -1.35 12.59
C TYR A 14 4.99 -1.56 11.11
N MET A 15 6.20 -1.20 10.69
CA MET A 15 6.64 -1.32 9.30
C MET A 15 7.86 -2.25 9.12
N GLY A 16 8.05 -3.19 10.04
CA GLY A 16 9.07 -4.23 9.88
C GLY A 16 10.53 -3.78 9.95
N GLY A 17 10.79 -2.63 10.56
CA GLY A 17 12.14 -2.18 10.90
C GLY A 17 12.57 -2.72 12.28
N GLU A 18 13.85 -2.77 12.55
CA GLU A 18 14.43 -3.21 13.82
C GLU A 18 14.08 -2.23 14.97
N GLY A 19 12.91 -2.44 15.59
CA GLY A 19 12.46 -1.63 16.73
C GLY A 19 11.92 -0.24 16.38
N GLU A 20 11.89 0.14 15.11
CA GLU A 20 11.34 1.41 14.66
C GLU A 20 9.86 1.28 14.31
N GLN A 21 9.09 2.31 14.63
CA GLN A 21 7.67 2.38 14.31
C GLN A 21 7.36 3.65 13.52
N TRP A 22 6.41 3.55 12.61
CA TRP A 22 5.90 4.73 11.92
C TRP A 22 4.93 5.48 12.80
N LEU A 23 5.12 6.79 12.85
CA LEU A 23 4.24 7.69 13.56
C LEU A 23 3.60 8.66 12.54
N ILE A 24 2.29 8.69 12.50
CA ILE A 24 1.52 9.64 11.70
C ILE A 24 0.80 10.58 12.65
N VAL A 25 1.21 11.82 12.65
CA VAL A 25 0.52 12.92 13.37
C VAL A 25 -0.59 13.42 12.46
N ARG A 26 -1.82 13.45 12.96
CA ARG A 26 -3.00 13.76 12.14
C ARG A 26 -3.57 15.14 12.39
N ASN A 27 -3.32 15.71 13.56
CA ASN A 27 -3.85 17.00 13.96
C ASN A 27 -2.94 17.67 15.00
N GLU A 28 -3.30 18.88 15.39
CA GLU A 28 -2.55 19.68 16.38
C GLU A 28 -2.48 19.02 17.76
N ARG A 29 -3.50 18.26 18.17
CA ARG A 29 -3.48 17.53 19.44
C ARG A 29 -2.41 16.45 19.43
N GLY A 30 -2.28 15.73 18.31
CA GLY A 30 -1.21 14.76 18.11
C GLY A 30 0.17 15.40 18.11
N ALA A 31 0.34 16.59 17.53
CA ALA A 31 1.58 17.33 17.57
C ALA A 31 1.96 17.71 19.00
N ARG A 32 1.02 18.26 19.79
CA ARG A 32 1.25 18.60 21.21
C ARG A 32 1.59 17.36 22.04
N LEU A 33 1.00 16.20 21.74
CA LEU A 33 1.33 14.94 22.41
C LEU A 33 2.80 14.56 22.19
N LEU A 34 3.32 14.75 20.98
CA LEU A 34 4.74 14.51 20.69
C LEU A 34 5.66 15.51 21.39
N GLU A 35 5.27 16.77 21.45
CA GLU A 35 6.02 17.79 22.19
C GLU A 35 6.13 17.46 23.70
N LEU A 36 5.07 16.89 24.29
CA LEU A 36 5.08 16.45 25.69
C LEU A 36 6.00 15.23 25.93
N LEU A 37 6.22 14.39 24.94
CA LEU A 37 7.12 13.23 25.06
C LEU A 37 8.60 13.65 25.02
N GLY A 38 8.91 14.83 24.48
CA GLY A 38 10.24 15.41 24.48
C GLY A 38 11.33 14.43 24.05
N ASP A 39 12.34 14.28 24.89
CA ASP A 39 13.53 13.42 24.63
C ASP A 39 13.28 11.92 24.82
N GLU A 40 12.11 11.52 25.31
CA GLU A 40 11.78 10.09 25.47
C GLU A 40 11.52 9.39 24.13
N VAL A 41 11.23 10.14 23.08
CA VAL A 41 10.98 9.60 21.73
C VAL A 41 11.99 10.18 20.75
N ARG A 42 12.79 9.30 20.16
CA ARG A 42 13.71 9.69 19.09
C ARG A 42 12.98 9.69 17.76
N LEU A 43 12.66 10.87 17.24
CA LEU A 43 12.04 11.04 15.94
C LEU A 43 13.10 11.12 14.84
N GLN A 44 12.91 10.35 13.78
CA GLN A 44 13.72 10.41 12.56
C GLN A 44 12.83 10.64 11.35
N ALA A 45 13.35 11.37 10.37
CA ALA A 45 12.65 11.51 9.10
C ALA A 45 12.51 10.13 8.43
N PRO A 46 11.33 9.81 7.85
CA PRO A 46 11.12 8.52 7.24
C PRO A 46 12.08 8.30 6.07
N GLY A 47 12.89 7.26 6.18
CA GLY A 47 13.74 6.80 5.09
C GLY A 47 12.92 6.22 3.94
N SER A 48 13.40 6.35 2.72
CA SER A 48 12.81 5.70 1.56
C SER A 48 13.88 5.05 0.71
N GLY A 49 13.55 3.94 0.05
CA GLY A 49 14.50 3.23 -0.80
C GLY A 49 13.91 2.03 -1.54
N GLY A 50 14.68 1.50 -2.47
CA GLY A 50 14.31 0.35 -3.27
C GLY A 50 13.40 0.65 -4.47
N ARG A 51 13.12 -0.39 -5.27
CA ARG A 51 12.41 -0.26 -6.54
C ARG A 51 10.91 -0.51 -6.37
N ARG A 52 10.16 0.50 -5.91
CA ARG A 52 8.70 0.43 -5.76
C ARG A 52 7.99 0.07 -7.06
N ALA A 53 8.26 0.80 -8.13
CA ALA A 53 7.54 0.62 -9.40
C ALA A 53 7.68 -0.80 -9.96
N GLY A 54 8.84 -1.44 -9.82
CA GLY A 54 9.05 -2.82 -10.24
C GLY A 54 8.21 -3.82 -9.45
N ALA A 55 8.18 -3.67 -8.12
CA ALA A 55 7.39 -4.52 -7.24
C ALA A 55 5.88 -4.38 -7.51
N VAL A 56 5.40 -3.15 -7.70
CA VAL A 56 3.98 -2.88 -7.98
C VAL A 56 3.56 -3.38 -9.36
N LYS A 57 4.41 -3.25 -10.39
CA LYS A 57 4.14 -3.83 -11.72
C LYS A 57 4.07 -5.35 -11.67
N GLY A 58 4.98 -6.01 -10.96
CA GLY A 58 4.92 -7.46 -10.76
C GLY A 58 3.62 -7.89 -10.09
N PHE A 59 3.23 -7.20 -9.04
CA PHE A 59 1.97 -7.44 -8.36
C PHE A 59 0.74 -7.24 -9.26
N LEU A 60 0.73 -6.18 -10.10
CA LEU A 60 -0.36 -5.96 -11.05
C LEU A 60 -0.49 -7.13 -12.03
N VAL A 61 0.60 -7.58 -12.63
CA VAL A 61 0.60 -8.72 -13.56
C VAL A 61 0.03 -9.97 -12.90
N ASP A 62 0.42 -10.26 -11.67
CA ASP A 62 -0.09 -11.43 -10.95
C ASP A 62 -1.58 -11.27 -10.57
N THR A 63 -2.00 -10.07 -10.22
CA THR A 63 -3.41 -9.77 -9.94
C THR A 63 -4.28 -9.91 -11.19
N GLU A 64 -3.83 -9.44 -12.34
CA GLU A 64 -4.53 -9.57 -13.61
C GLU A 64 -4.61 -11.06 -14.06
N ARG A 65 -3.54 -11.82 -13.89
CA ARG A 65 -3.55 -13.26 -14.13
C ARG A 65 -4.55 -14.00 -13.25
N ALA A 66 -4.59 -13.66 -11.96
CA ALA A 66 -5.56 -14.23 -11.03
C ALA A 66 -7.00 -13.82 -11.40
N ALA A 67 -7.21 -12.57 -11.80
CA ALA A 67 -8.51 -12.09 -12.27
C ALA A 67 -8.95 -12.77 -13.58
N GLY A 68 -8.03 -13.18 -14.43
CA GLY A 68 -8.29 -13.97 -15.63
C GLY A 68 -8.69 -15.43 -15.36
N GLY A 69 -8.79 -15.86 -14.09
CA GLY A 69 -9.15 -17.22 -13.72
C GLY A 69 -7.97 -18.20 -13.71
N LEU A 70 -6.76 -17.74 -13.96
CA LEU A 70 -5.56 -18.55 -13.80
C LEU A 70 -5.26 -18.72 -12.30
N PRO A 71 -5.16 -19.97 -11.80
CA PRO A 71 -4.82 -20.17 -10.40
C PRO A 71 -3.43 -19.59 -10.12
N LEU A 72 -3.34 -18.67 -9.16
CA LEU A 72 -2.05 -18.31 -8.59
C LEU A 72 -1.50 -19.58 -7.96
N ARG A 73 -0.48 -20.17 -8.58
CA ARG A 73 0.22 -21.31 -8.00
C ARG A 73 0.72 -20.90 -6.63
N ARG A 74 0.25 -21.57 -5.61
CA ARG A 74 0.79 -21.38 -4.25
C ARG A 74 2.30 -21.62 -4.33
N MET A 75 3.05 -20.61 -3.94
CA MET A 75 4.51 -20.72 -3.91
C MET A 75 4.91 -21.93 -3.07
N PRO A 76 5.72 -22.85 -3.60
CA PRO A 76 6.20 -24.02 -2.86
C PRO A 76 6.87 -23.59 -1.56
N GLN A 77 6.67 -24.37 -0.50
CA GLN A 77 7.19 -23.99 0.83
C GLN A 77 8.72 -23.84 0.86
N TRP A 78 9.45 -24.61 0.05
CA TRP A 78 10.91 -24.51 -0.04
C TRP A 78 11.39 -23.21 -0.69
N LEU A 79 10.56 -22.57 -1.54
CA LEU A 79 10.91 -21.34 -2.22
C LEU A 79 10.68 -20.08 -1.35
N ARG A 80 9.81 -20.17 -0.34
CA ARG A 80 9.47 -19.04 0.55
C ARG A 80 10.67 -18.41 1.26
N PRO A 81 11.58 -19.19 1.89
CA PRO A 81 12.74 -18.60 2.55
C PRO A 81 13.70 -17.93 1.56
N LEU A 82 13.85 -18.48 0.36
CA LEU A 82 14.69 -17.89 -0.70
C LEU A 82 14.12 -16.53 -1.15
N VAL A 83 12.82 -16.46 -1.39
CA VAL A 83 12.13 -15.22 -1.75
C VAL A 83 12.18 -14.22 -0.60
N GLY A 84 11.94 -14.66 0.64
CA GLY A 84 12.06 -13.82 1.83
C GLY A 84 13.46 -13.25 2.03
N TRP A 85 14.49 -14.02 1.73
CA TRP A 85 15.87 -13.56 1.76
C TRP A 85 16.19 -12.54 0.65
N LEU A 86 15.61 -12.70 -0.53
CA LEU A 86 15.82 -11.82 -1.68
C LEU A 86 15.01 -10.51 -1.58
N MET A 87 13.78 -10.58 -1.08
CA MET A 87 12.84 -9.45 -0.99
C MET A 87 13.39 -8.23 -0.22
N PRO A 88 14.01 -8.36 0.94
CA PRO A 88 14.54 -7.21 1.67
C PRO A 88 15.65 -6.45 0.93
N LYS A 89 16.33 -7.12 -0.02
CA LYS A 89 17.44 -6.53 -0.80
C LYS A 89 16.98 -5.90 -2.10
N VAL A 90 15.89 -6.39 -2.68
CA VAL A 90 15.43 -6.02 -4.03
C VAL A 90 14.12 -5.21 -3.98
N GLY A 91 13.29 -5.41 -2.96
CA GLY A 91 12.01 -4.75 -2.80
C GLY A 91 12.10 -3.32 -2.24
N PRO A 92 10.98 -2.60 -2.27
CA PRO A 92 10.88 -1.27 -1.66
C PRO A 92 11.01 -1.36 -0.14
N ARG A 93 11.58 -0.35 0.50
CA ARG A 93 11.79 -0.25 1.95
C ARG A 93 11.30 1.09 2.48
N GLY A 94 10.99 1.13 3.77
CA GLY A 94 10.56 2.35 4.45
C GLY A 94 9.32 2.97 3.80
N LEU A 95 9.35 4.27 3.53
CA LEU A 95 8.25 5.01 2.92
C LEU A 95 7.84 4.46 1.55
N GLU A 96 8.81 4.00 0.74
CA GLU A 96 8.51 3.39 -0.55
C GLU A 96 7.75 2.07 -0.42
N PHE A 97 7.97 1.32 0.65
CA PHE A 97 7.17 0.13 0.95
C PHE A 97 5.72 0.50 1.28
N ALA A 98 5.51 1.54 2.09
CA ALA A 98 4.17 2.02 2.41
C ALA A 98 3.42 2.47 1.16
N ARG A 99 4.07 3.27 0.31
CA ARG A 99 3.52 3.72 -0.98
C ARG A 99 3.20 2.54 -1.90
N ALA A 100 4.12 1.57 -2.01
CA ALA A 100 3.89 0.37 -2.80
C ALA A 100 2.66 -0.41 -2.33
N ARG A 101 2.46 -0.55 -1.01
CA ARG A 101 1.29 -1.24 -0.43
C ARG A 101 -0.01 -0.52 -0.78
N VAL A 102 -0.04 0.80 -0.72
CA VAL A 102 -1.22 1.60 -1.11
C VAL A 102 -1.53 1.42 -2.59
N GLU A 103 -0.52 1.52 -3.45
CA GLU A 103 -0.67 1.34 -4.89
C GLU A 103 -1.14 -0.08 -5.24
N MET A 104 -0.54 -1.12 -4.65
CA MET A 104 -0.96 -2.51 -4.83
C MET A 104 -2.43 -2.70 -4.42
N LYS A 105 -2.85 -2.11 -3.30
CA LYS A 105 -4.24 -2.23 -2.85
C LYS A 105 -5.21 -1.50 -3.76
N ALA A 106 -4.83 -0.33 -4.28
CA ALA A 106 -5.60 0.40 -5.28
C ALA A 106 -5.77 -0.42 -6.57
N LEU A 107 -4.69 -1.00 -7.09
CA LEU A 107 -4.69 -1.87 -8.27
C LEU A 107 -5.58 -3.10 -8.09
N GLU A 108 -5.41 -3.81 -6.96
CA GLU A 108 -6.24 -4.96 -6.62
C GLU A 108 -7.73 -4.60 -6.62
N SER A 109 -8.07 -3.45 -6.01
CA SER A 109 -9.45 -2.98 -5.95
C SER A 109 -10.03 -2.67 -7.32
N VAL A 110 -9.27 -2.00 -8.20
CA VAL A 110 -9.71 -1.69 -9.57
C VAL A 110 -9.91 -2.96 -10.38
N VAL A 111 -8.94 -3.88 -10.37
CA VAL A 111 -9.01 -5.12 -11.15
C VAL A 111 -10.16 -6.02 -10.65
N HIS A 112 -10.30 -6.16 -9.34
CA HIS A 112 -11.37 -6.94 -8.73
C HIS A 112 -12.76 -6.38 -9.05
N LEU A 113 -12.97 -5.07 -8.86
CA LEU A 113 -14.27 -4.45 -9.13
C LEU A 113 -14.65 -4.48 -10.61
N ARG A 114 -13.69 -4.34 -11.52
CA ARG A 114 -13.95 -4.49 -12.96
C ARG A 114 -14.49 -5.87 -13.31
N ARG A 115 -14.03 -6.89 -12.61
CA ARG A 115 -14.47 -8.26 -12.82
C ARG A 115 -15.80 -8.56 -12.14
N GLU A 116 -15.89 -8.29 -10.84
CA GLU A 116 -16.99 -8.78 -10.01
C GLU A 116 -18.20 -7.80 -9.95
N ALA A 117 -17.94 -6.50 -10.05
CA ALA A 117 -18.97 -5.49 -9.86
C ALA A 117 -18.74 -4.22 -10.71
N PRO A 118 -18.68 -4.31 -12.05
CA PRO A 118 -18.32 -3.18 -12.91
C PRO A 118 -19.29 -2.01 -12.77
N ARG A 119 -20.59 -2.28 -12.57
CA ARG A 119 -21.60 -1.23 -12.38
C ARG A 119 -21.47 -0.44 -11.07
N LYS A 120 -20.78 -0.99 -10.08
CA LYS A 120 -20.56 -0.37 -8.77
C LYS A 120 -19.29 0.48 -8.70
N MET A 121 -18.39 0.38 -9.67
CA MET A 121 -17.08 1.07 -9.66
C MET A 121 -17.20 2.56 -9.40
N LYS A 122 -18.11 3.23 -10.09
CA LYS A 122 -18.38 4.67 -9.94
C LYS A 122 -18.68 5.08 -8.49
N ASN A 123 -19.35 4.22 -7.73
CA ASN A 123 -19.74 4.50 -6.35
C ASN A 123 -18.73 4.01 -5.31
N MET A 124 -17.94 2.99 -5.66
CA MET A 124 -17.02 2.33 -4.72
C MET A 124 -15.58 2.83 -4.82
N LEU A 125 -15.18 3.37 -5.99
CA LEU A 125 -13.82 3.88 -6.18
C LEU A 125 -13.78 5.41 -6.05
N PRO A 126 -13.06 5.94 -5.05
CA PRO A 126 -12.81 7.37 -4.95
C PRO A 126 -11.97 7.88 -6.13
N ALA A 127 -12.16 9.13 -6.52
CA ALA A 127 -11.49 9.74 -7.67
C ALA A 127 -9.96 9.65 -7.61
N HIS A 128 -9.37 9.81 -6.41
CA HIS A 128 -7.92 9.75 -6.22
C HIS A 128 -7.29 8.39 -6.51
N VAL A 129 -8.07 7.29 -6.50
CA VAL A 129 -7.57 5.96 -6.85
C VAL A 129 -7.06 5.93 -8.28
N TRP A 130 -7.70 6.65 -9.18
CA TRP A 130 -7.30 6.72 -10.58
C TRP A 130 -5.93 7.37 -10.79
N GLU A 131 -5.59 8.37 -9.96
CA GLU A 131 -4.26 8.97 -9.97
C GLU A 131 -3.18 7.99 -9.49
N LEU A 132 -3.51 7.17 -8.48
CA LEU A 132 -2.60 6.15 -7.95
C LEU A 132 -2.29 5.03 -8.95
N VAL A 133 -3.27 4.64 -9.77
CA VAL A 133 -3.12 3.51 -10.70
C VAL A 133 -2.69 3.93 -12.11
N LYS A 134 -2.78 5.21 -12.43
CA LYS A 134 -2.40 5.77 -13.74
C LYS A 134 -0.96 5.42 -14.17
N PRO A 135 0.07 5.48 -13.29
CA PRO A 135 1.44 5.10 -13.66
C PRO A 135 1.61 3.64 -14.10
N TYR A 136 0.61 2.80 -13.82
CA TYR A 136 0.58 1.38 -14.15
C TYR A 136 -0.29 1.07 -15.38
N GLY A 137 -0.70 2.10 -16.12
CA GLY A 137 -1.48 1.93 -17.36
C GLY A 137 -2.97 1.70 -17.15
N LEU A 138 -3.48 1.82 -15.91
CA LEU A 138 -4.91 1.73 -15.62
C LEU A 138 -5.55 3.12 -15.68
N ALA A 139 -6.47 3.30 -16.62
CA ALA A 139 -7.29 4.47 -16.75
C ALA A 139 -8.78 4.11 -16.56
N PRO A 140 -9.62 5.04 -16.09
CA PRO A 140 -11.05 4.80 -16.00
C PRO A 140 -11.64 4.65 -17.41
N ARG A 141 -12.56 3.70 -17.55
CA ARG A 141 -13.39 3.53 -18.76
C ARG A 141 -14.64 4.40 -18.66
N ASP A 142 -15.36 4.50 -19.78
CA ASP A 142 -16.63 5.22 -19.79
C ASP A 142 -17.60 4.62 -18.76
N GLY A 143 -18.15 5.50 -17.91
CA GLY A 143 -19.05 5.08 -16.82
C GLY A 143 -18.37 4.69 -15.49
N GLU A 144 -17.03 4.58 -15.43
CA GLU A 144 -16.31 4.26 -14.18
C GLU A 144 -15.95 5.51 -13.35
N ARG A 145 -15.97 6.71 -13.94
CA ARG A 145 -15.78 8.00 -13.23
C ARG A 145 -17.09 8.50 -12.62
N ARG A 146 -16.94 9.13 -11.44
CA ARG A 146 -17.97 10.04 -10.90
C ARG A 146 -18.02 11.32 -11.69
#